data_8a4af4b960079611c4bc41de5fe691dc
#
_entry.id   8a4af4b960079611c4bc41de5fe691dc
#
_cell.length_a   1.000
_cell.length_b   1.000
_cell.length_c   1.000
_cell.angle_alpha   90.00
_cell.angle_beta   90.00
_cell.angle_gamma   90.00
#
_symmetry.space_group_name_H-M   'P 1'
#
loop_
_entity.id
_entity.type
_entity.pdbx_description
1 polymer ?
#
loop_
_entity_poly.entity_id
_entity_poly.type
_entity_poly.pdbx_seq_one_letter_code
_entity_poly.pdbx_strand_id
1 'polypeptide(L)'
;MAITVRTITTEEHVAFNREQPSVSFLQTPAWARVKSEWRGESLGWFDEGGKQIGAGLMLYRQLPRIKRYLAYLPEGPVIDWESDDIGAWLTPLAEHARRQKAFGIRIGCPLVARRWHTETVKAAIADPKLSRLSQASPDVVNHAATRTRNQLRSLGWRPPNAEQGFAAGQPQYVFQLPIADRTTAEVLKGMNQLWRRNIKKADKLGVTVRQGTVDDLPAFHTLYVETAERDHFGPRPLSYFQTQFRELQAEDPDRIRLYLAEHEGDLVAATTWIRVGDHAWYSYGASSTAKRDVRGSNAIQWRMITDAMVAGATVYDLRGITESVDADDPHLGLIQFKVGTGGDAVEYLGEWDLPLNPVLYKAFDLYLKRRR
;
A
#
# COMPACT_ATOMS: atom_id res chain seq x y z
N MET A 1 -10.63 -29.73 -3.96
CA MET A 1 -9.25 -29.67 -3.44
C MET A 1 -9.31 -29.23 -1.98
N ALA A 2 -8.90 -30.09 -1.04
CA ALA A 2 -8.90 -29.73 0.38
C ALA A 2 -7.62 -28.92 0.68
N ILE A 3 -7.79 -27.68 1.10
CA ILE A 3 -6.67 -26.79 1.50
C ILE A 3 -6.62 -26.74 3.03
N THR A 4 -5.42 -26.83 3.60
CA THR A 4 -5.20 -26.66 5.03
C THR A 4 -4.37 -25.41 5.33
N VAL A 5 -4.62 -24.78 6.49
CA VAL A 5 -3.89 -23.61 6.96
C VAL A 5 -3.22 -23.92 8.29
N ARG A 6 -1.92 -23.68 8.37
CA ARG A 6 -1.12 -23.82 9.59
C ARG A 6 -0.08 -22.72 9.75
N THR A 7 0.40 -22.55 10.95
CA THR A 7 1.58 -21.71 11.24
C THR A 7 2.82 -22.27 10.53
N ILE A 8 3.61 -21.38 9.96
CA ILE A 8 4.90 -21.67 9.32
C ILE A 8 6.01 -20.82 9.95
N THR A 9 7.27 -21.21 9.72
CA THR A 9 8.42 -20.42 10.16
C THR A 9 8.57 -19.14 9.33
N THR A 10 9.36 -18.20 9.84
CA THR A 10 9.76 -16.99 9.10
C THR A 10 10.47 -17.35 7.80
N GLU A 11 11.35 -18.36 7.85
CA GLU A 11 12.14 -18.84 6.72
C GLU A 11 11.25 -19.43 5.63
N GLU A 12 10.28 -20.29 5.99
CA GLU A 12 9.29 -20.84 5.05
C GLU A 12 8.47 -19.72 4.38
N HIS A 13 8.06 -18.70 5.15
CA HIS A 13 7.30 -17.58 4.63
C HIS A 13 8.13 -16.73 3.66
N VAL A 14 9.38 -16.40 4.02
CA VAL A 14 10.29 -15.65 3.14
C VAL A 14 10.60 -16.44 1.88
N ALA A 15 10.81 -17.76 1.98
CA ALA A 15 11.07 -18.62 0.83
C ALA A 15 9.89 -18.60 -0.15
N PHE A 16 8.66 -18.79 0.35
CA PHE A 16 7.45 -18.71 -0.48
C PHE A 16 7.30 -17.35 -1.17
N ASN A 17 7.51 -16.24 -0.42
CA ASN A 17 7.38 -14.90 -0.97
C ASN A 17 8.41 -14.62 -2.09
N ARG A 18 9.60 -15.19 -2.02
CA ARG A 18 10.66 -15.06 -3.04
C ARG A 18 10.33 -15.76 -4.36
N GLU A 19 9.46 -16.78 -4.32
CA GLU A 19 8.99 -17.47 -5.53
C GLU A 19 7.89 -16.69 -6.26
N GLN A 20 7.32 -15.66 -5.62
CA GLN A 20 6.31 -14.80 -6.24
C GLN A 20 6.96 -13.64 -7.01
N PRO A 21 6.38 -13.19 -8.13
CA PRO A 21 6.86 -11.97 -8.81
C PRO A 21 6.94 -10.78 -7.85
N SER A 22 5.90 -10.60 -7.04
CA SER A 22 5.85 -9.64 -5.94
C SER A 22 4.81 -10.06 -4.90
N VAL A 23 5.03 -9.58 -3.67
CA VAL A 23 4.01 -9.59 -2.60
C VAL A 23 3.99 -8.21 -1.95
N SER A 24 2.87 -7.82 -1.35
CA SER A 24 2.85 -6.58 -0.55
C SER A 24 3.91 -6.65 0.56
N PHE A 25 4.65 -5.57 0.76
CA PHE A 25 5.61 -5.49 1.88
C PHE A 25 4.91 -5.64 3.24
N LEU A 26 3.60 -5.42 3.31
CA LEU A 26 2.76 -5.66 4.49
C LEU A 26 2.53 -7.16 4.77
N GLN A 27 2.84 -8.01 3.80
CA GLN A 27 2.76 -9.48 3.91
C GLN A 27 4.14 -10.12 4.08
N THR A 28 5.18 -9.34 4.33
CA THR A 28 6.49 -9.89 4.70
C THR A 28 6.57 -10.15 6.21
N PRO A 29 7.28 -11.19 6.68
CA PRO A 29 7.48 -11.45 8.12
C PRO A 29 8.10 -10.27 8.88
N ALA A 30 8.96 -9.48 8.21
CA ALA A 30 9.54 -8.26 8.79
C ALA A 30 8.47 -7.26 9.24
N TRP A 31 7.34 -7.19 8.53
CA TRP A 31 6.27 -6.27 8.89
C TRP A 31 5.64 -6.57 10.26
N ALA A 32 5.62 -7.83 10.70
CA ALA A 32 5.18 -8.16 12.05
C ALA A 32 6.05 -7.49 13.13
N ARG A 33 7.35 -7.38 12.89
CA ARG A 33 8.31 -6.73 13.81
C ARG A 33 8.17 -5.21 13.75
N VAL A 34 7.84 -4.64 12.59
CA VAL A 34 7.48 -3.21 12.46
C VAL A 34 6.20 -2.91 13.24
N LYS A 35 5.25 -3.86 13.28
CA LYS A 35 3.97 -3.78 14.02
C LYS A 35 4.06 -4.48 15.38
N SER A 36 5.11 -4.22 16.13
CA SER A 36 5.43 -4.89 17.40
C SER A 36 4.32 -4.78 18.47
N GLU A 37 3.43 -3.80 18.36
CA GLU A 37 2.25 -3.66 19.21
C GLU A 37 1.14 -4.69 18.91
N TRP A 38 1.26 -5.48 17.85
CA TRP A 38 0.37 -6.55 17.46
C TRP A 38 1.12 -7.89 17.48
N ARG A 39 0.46 -8.96 17.86
CA ARG A 39 1.03 -10.29 17.72
C ARG A 39 1.02 -10.68 16.23
N GLY A 40 2.18 -10.99 15.66
CA GLY A 40 2.31 -11.48 14.30
C GLY A 40 2.36 -13.01 14.24
N GLU A 41 1.85 -13.58 13.15
CA GLU A 41 1.92 -15.01 12.85
C GLU A 41 2.05 -15.21 11.34
N SER A 42 3.06 -15.99 10.92
CA SER A 42 3.21 -16.44 9.54
C SER A 42 2.36 -17.68 9.31
N LEU A 43 1.51 -17.65 8.27
CA LEU A 43 0.63 -18.73 7.88
C LEU A 43 0.99 -19.28 6.51
N GLY A 44 0.88 -20.59 6.33
CA GLY A 44 0.99 -21.27 5.05
C GLY A 44 -0.31 -21.99 4.69
N TRP A 45 -0.66 -21.95 3.42
CA TRP A 45 -1.73 -22.76 2.81
C TRP A 45 -1.10 -23.95 2.12
N PHE A 46 -1.65 -25.13 2.35
CA PHE A 46 -1.12 -26.39 1.83
C PHE A 46 -2.21 -27.17 1.11
N ASP A 47 -1.88 -27.72 -0.04
CA ASP A 47 -2.74 -28.62 -0.79
C ASP A 47 -2.80 -30.03 -0.15
N GLU A 48 -3.58 -30.95 -0.74
CA GLU A 48 -3.73 -32.33 -0.29
C GLU A 48 -2.41 -33.12 -0.31
N GLY A 49 -1.49 -32.75 -1.20
CA GLY A 49 -0.16 -33.33 -1.29
C GLY A 49 0.85 -32.76 -0.28
N GLY A 50 0.44 -31.78 0.52
CA GLY A 50 1.31 -31.10 1.48
C GLY A 50 2.24 -30.05 0.87
N LYS A 51 2.05 -29.67 -0.40
CA LYS A 51 2.78 -28.57 -1.04
C LYS A 51 2.23 -27.25 -0.55
N GLN A 52 3.13 -26.32 -0.20
CA GLN A 52 2.74 -24.94 0.11
C GLN A 52 2.30 -24.22 -1.17
N ILE A 53 1.09 -23.68 -1.17
CA ILE A 53 0.44 -22.99 -2.29
C ILE A 53 0.04 -21.55 -1.97
N GLY A 54 0.23 -21.12 -0.73
CA GLY A 54 -0.04 -19.76 -0.29
C GLY A 54 0.70 -19.43 1.00
N ALA A 55 0.82 -18.13 1.28
CA ALA A 55 1.36 -17.62 2.54
C ALA A 55 0.61 -16.35 2.99
N GLY A 56 0.76 -15.99 4.26
CA GLY A 56 0.21 -14.74 4.76
C GLY A 56 0.74 -14.35 6.11
N LEU A 57 0.92 -13.05 6.31
CA LEU A 57 1.18 -12.47 7.62
C LEU A 57 -0.14 -12.09 8.27
N MET A 58 -0.50 -12.77 9.36
CA MET A 58 -1.65 -12.43 10.18
C MET A 58 -1.19 -11.64 11.40
N LEU A 59 -1.76 -10.46 11.57
CA LEU A 59 -1.56 -9.57 12.71
C LEU A 59 -2.79 -9.63 13.63
N TYR A 60 -2.58 -9.81 14.94
CA TYR A 60 -3.65 -9.90 15.92
C TYR A 60 -3.67 -8.67 16.82
N ARG A 61 -4.72 -7.87 16.68
CA ARG A 61 -4.98 -6.75 17.55
C ARG A 61 -5.85 -7.18 18.73
N GLN A 62 -5.29 -7.12 19.94
CA GLN A 62 -6.03 -7.50 21.14
C GLN A 62 -7.07 -6.45 21.51
N LEU A 63 -8.25 -6.91 21.96
CA LEU A 63 -9.22 -6.06 22.63
C LEU A 63 -8.68 -5.58 23.99
N PRO A 64 -8.98 -4.34 24.39
CA PRO A 64 -8.65 -3.88 25.75
C PRO A 64 -9.23 -4.83 26.82
N ARG A 65 -8.37 -5.28 27.74
CA ARG A 65 -8.74 -6.11 28.91
C ARG A 65 -9.28 -7.52 28.60
N ILE A 66 -9.43 -7.91 27.34
CA ILE A 66 -9.97 -9.22 26.95
C ILE A 66 -9.00 -9.91 25.98
N LYS A 67 -8.62 -11.16 26.25
CA LYS A 67 -7.80 -11.96 25.34
C LYS A 67 -8.62 -12.47 24.15
N ARG A 68 -9.11 -11.53 23.34
CA ARG A 68 -9.79 -11.72 22.06
C ARG A 68 -9.16 -10.78 21.03
N TYR A 69 -9.11 -11.18 19.78
CA TYR A 69 -8.31 -10.50 18.77
C TYR A 69 -9.12 -10.18 17.51
N LEU A 70 -8.87 -9.03 16.91
CA LEU A 70 -9.11 -8.84 15.48
C LEU A 70 -7.89 -9.39 14.74
N ALA A 71 -8.10 -10.39 13.89
CA ALA A 71 -7.08 -10.91 12.99
C ALA A 71 -7.08 -10.07 11.70
N TYR A 72 -5.90 -9.59 11.28
CA TYR A 72 -5.78 -8.72 10.11
C TYR A 72 -4.64 -9.16 9.20
N LEU A 73 -4.95 -9.35 7.91
CA LEU A 73 -3.99 -9.63 6.85
C LEU A 73 -3.99 -8.43 5.88
N PRO A 74 -3.14 -7.41 6.10
CA PRO A 74 -3.13 -6.21 5.26
C PRO A 74 -2.62 -6.55 3.85
N GLU A 75 -3.36 -6.16 2.82
CA GLU A 75 -3.04 -6.45 1.40
C GLU A 75 -2.68 -7.94 1.15
N GLY A 76 -3.43 -8.84 1.81
CA GLY A 76 -3.20 -10.28 1.77
C GLY A 76 -4.39 -11.09 2.24
N PRO A 77 -4.22 -12.41 2.32
CA PRO A 77 -3.01 -13.23 2.13
C PRO A 77 -2.54 -13.34 0.68
N VAL A 78 -1.36 -13.94 0.47
CA VAL A 78 -0.80 -14.29 -0.84
C VAL A 78 -1.33 -15.67 -1.22
N ILE A 79 -2.44 -15.68 -1.94
CA ILE A 79 -3.17 -16.88 -2.41
C ILE A 79 -3.68 -16.65 -3.83
N ASP A 80 -4.24 -17.68 -4.45
CA ASP A 80 -4.93 -17.53 -5.75
C ASP A 80 -6.31 -16.87 -5.56
N TRP A 81 -6.33 -15.55 -5.69
CA TRP A 81 -7.54 -14.73 -5.61
C TRP A 81 -8.47 -14.86 -6.82
N GLU A 82 -8.00 -15.43 -7.92
CA GLU A 82 -8.79 -15.67 -9.13
C GLU A 82 -9.44 -17.06 -9.16
N SER A 83 -9.17 -17.87 -8.13
CA SER A 83 -9.74 -19.20 -7.95
C SER A 83 -11.27 -19.20 -8.12
N ASP A 84 -11.79 -20.22 -8.79
CA ASP A 84 -13.22 -20.43 -8.93
C ASP A 84 -13.90 -20.86 -7.60
N ASP A 85 -13.13 -21.24 -6.59
CA ASP A 85 -13.59 -21.55 -5.23
C ASP A 85 -12.70 -20.85 -4.19
N ILE A 86 -12.94 -19.55 -3.94
CA ILE A 86 -12.24 -18.82 -2.90
C ILE A 86 -12.60 -19.31 -1.49
N GLY A 87 -13.71 -20.03 -1.35
CA GLY A 87 -14.12 -20.65 -0.09
C GLY A 87 -13.13 -21.71 0.38
N ALA A 88 -12.55 -22.49 -0.54
CA ALA A 88 -11.52 -23.47 -0.21
C ALA A 88 -10.28 -22.82 0.43
N TRP A 89 -9.95 -21.58 0.06
CA TRP A 89 -8.81 -20.82 0.61
C TRP A 89 -9.13 -20.13 1.94
N LEU A 90 -10.33 -19.56 2.08
CA LEU A 90 -10.67 -18.70 3.21
C LEU A 90 -11.38 -19.41 4.36
N THR A 91 -12.03 -20.54 4.13
CA THR A 91 -12.67 -21.33 5.20
C THR A 91 -11.64 -21.84 6.21
N PRO A 92 -10.54 -22.52 5.79
CA PRO A 92 -9.51 -22.97 6.73
C PRO A 92 -8.80 -21.83 7.45
N LEU A 93 -8.67 -20.64 6.82
CA LEU A 93 -8.19 -19.43 7.48
C LEU A 93 -9.13 -19.00 8.61
N ALA A 94 -10.44 -19.00 8.36
CA ALA A 94 -11.43 -18.63 9.37
C ALA A 94 -11.45 -19.63 10.55
N GLU A 95 -11.27 -20.91 10.30
CA GLU A 95 -11.13 -21.94 11.33
C GLU A 95 -9.86 -21.74 12.16
N HIS A 96 -8.72 -21.47 11.50
CA HIS A 96 -7.46 -21.15 12.20
C HIS A 96 -7.63 -19.94 13.10
N ALA A 97 -8.20 -18.85 12.61
CA ALA A 97 -8.42 -17.62 13.37
C ALA A 97 -9.35 -17.85 14.59
N ARG A 98 -10.39 -18.72 14.47
CA ARG A 98 -11.24 -19.09 15.61
C ARG A 98 -10.44 -19.82 16.70
N ARG A 99 -9.56 -20.75 16.33
CA ARG A 99 -8.65 -21.45 17.27
C ARG A 99 -7.73 -20.45 17.99
N GLN A 100 -7.31 -19.37 17.30
CA GLN A 100 -6.52 -18.27 17.85
C GLN A 100 -7.34 -17.26 18.66
N LYS A 101 -8.61 -17.54 18.94
CA LYS A 101 -9.54 -16.67 19.70
C LYS A 101 -9.83 -15.33 19.00
N ALA A 102 -9.77 -15.27 17.67
CA ALA A 102 -10.20 -14.11 16.93
C ALA A 102 -11.73 -13.96 17.02
N PHE A 103 -12.20 -12.71 17.19
CA PHE A 103 -13.61 -12.36 17.11
C PHE A 103 -14.04 -11.88 15.73
N GLY A 104 -13.08 -11.56 14.87
CA GLY A 104 -13.28 -11.17 13.49
C GLY A 104 -11.98 -11.27 12.72
N ILE A 105 -12.09 -11.36 11.41
CA ILE A 105 -10.97 -11.34 10.48
C ILE A 105 -11.17 -10.15 9.53
N ARG A 106 -10.10 -9.43 9.24
CA ARG A 106 -10.01 -8.50 8.12
C ARG A 106 -8.93 -9.00 7.16
N ILE A 107 -9.26 -9.09 5.89
CA ILE A 107 -8.32 -9.35 4.80
C ILE A 107 -8.25 -8.12 3.88
N GLY A 108 -7.11 -7.92 3.21
CA GLY A 108 -6.97 -6.94 2.16
C GLY A 108 -6.73 -7.65 0.82
N CYS A 109 -7.80 -7.87 0.04
CA CYS A 109 -7.69 -8.55 -1.24
C CYS A 109 -6.99 -7.64 -2.27
N PRO A 110 -5.74 -7.98 -2.71
CA PRO A 110 -4.99 -7.15 -3.65
C PRO A 110 -5.36 -7.41 -5.12
N LEU A 111 -6.45 -8.15 -5.37
CA LEU A 111 -6.92 -8.40 -6.72
C LEU A 111 -7.41 -7.11 -7.36
N VAL A 112 -6.80 -6.72 -8.48
CA VAL A 112 -7.21 -5.56 -9.26
C VAL A 112 -8.58 -5.80 -9.85
N ALA A 113 -9.54 -4.92 -9.55
CA ALA A 113 -10.92 -4.99 -10.05
C ALA A 113 -11.11 -4.14 -11.30
N ARG A 114 -10.59 -2.91 -11.28
CA ARG A 114 -10.72 -1.96 -12.38
C ARG A 114 -9.44 -1.13 -12.53
N ARG A 115 -9.21 -0.63 -13.74
CA ARG A 115 -8.09 0.27 -14.03
C ARG A 115 -8.57 1.38 -14.94
N TRP A 116 -8.12 2.60 -14.67
CA TRP A 116 -8.33 3.79 -15.48
C TRP A 116 -6.98 4.35 -15.89
N HIS A 117 -6.76 4.48 -17.19
CA HIS A 117 -5.54 5.08 -17.71
C HIS A 117 -5.52 6.59 -17.47
N THR A 118 -4.33 7.17 -17.49
CA THR A 118 -4.11 8.60 -17.21
C THR A 118 -5.10 9.52 -17.95
N GLU A 119 -5.41 9.25 -19.22
CA GLU A 119 -6.30 10.14 -19.98
C GLU A 119 -7.74 10.04 -19.50
N THR A 120 -8.22 8.86 -19.14
CA THR A 120 -9.55 8.67 -18.54
C THR A 120 -9.65 9.35 -17.17
N VAL A 121 -8.60 9.25 -16.34
CA VAL A 121 -8.58 9.95 -15.04
C VAL A 121 -8.59 11.47 -15.22
N LYS A 122 -7.83 12.01 -16.18
CA LYS A 122 -7.84 13.45 -16.50
C LYS A 122 -9.21 13.91 -16.99
N ALA A 123 -9.84 13.13 -17.87
CA ALA A 123 -11.19 13.42 -18.35
C ALA A 123 -12.22 13.41 -17.20
N ALA A 124 -12.11 12.44 -16.28
CA ALA A 124 -12.99 12.37 -15.11
C ALA A 124 -12.79 13.58 -14.17
N ILE A 125 -11.56 14.04 -13.94
CA ILE A 125 -11.28 15.24 -13.13
C ILE A 125 -11.83 16.53 -13.82
N ALA A 126 -11.84 16.55 -15.14
CA ALA A 126 -12.31 17.71 -15.91
C ALA A 126 -13.84 17.75 -16.08
N ASP A 127 -14.54 16.66 -15.84
CA ASP A 127 -16.01 16.57 -15.99
C ASP A 127 -16.72 16.98 -14.69
N PRO A 128 -17.37 18.16 -14.62
CA PRO A 128 -18.05 18.63 -13.42
C PRO A 128 -19.28 17.79 -13.03
N LYS A 129 -19.68 16.82 -13.85
CA LYS A 129 -20.78 15.90 -13.54
C LYS A 129 -20.32 14.69 -12.74
N LEU A 130 -18.99 14.46 -12.68
CA LEU A 130 -18.41 13.34 -11.96
C LEU A 130 -17.84 13.84 -10.62
N SER A 131 -18.22 13.19 -9.53
CA SER A 131 -17.65 13.40 -8.21
C SER A 131 -16.74 12.26 -7.77
N ARG A 132 -16.82 11.11 -8.47
CA ARG A 132 -16.04 9.89 -8.15
C ARG A 132 -15.53 9.23 -9.41
N LEU A 133 -14.30 8.70 -9.31
CA LEU A 133 -13.66 7.96 -10.41
C LEU A 133 -14.47 6.72 -10.82
N SER A 134 -15.15 6.06 -9.88
CA SER A 134 -16.02 4.91 -10.16
C SER A 134 -17.22 5.21 -11.06
N GLN A 135 -17.57 6.48 -11.28
CA GLN A 135 -18.61 6.91 -12.21
C GLN A 135 -18.10 7.02 -13.66
N ALA A 136 -16.78 7.13 -13.84
CA ALA A 136 -16.16 7.05 -15.15
C ALA A 136 -16.01 5.59 -15.59
N SER A 137 -16.24 5.31 -16.87
CA SER A 137 -16.02 3.98 -17.44
C SER A 137 -14.55 3.59 -17.29
N PRO A 138 -14.22 2.44 -16.68
CA PRO A 138 -12.86 1.97 -16.60
C PRO A 138 -12.33 1.50 -17.96
N ASP A 139 -11.05 1.67 -18.21
CA ASP A 139 -10.39 1.16 -19.41
C ASP A 139 -10.18 -0.35 -19.36
N VAL A 140 -10.00 -0.91 -18.16
CA VAL A 140 -9.86 -2.35 -17.93
C VAL A 140 -10.73 -2.80 -16.78
N VAL A 141 -11.46 -3.91 -16.98
CA VAL A 141 -12.27 -4.58 -15.96
C VAL A 141 -11.79 -6.02 -15.80
N ASN A 142 -11.50 -6.43 -14.58
CA ASN A 142 -11.19 -7.82 -14.26
C ASN A 142 -12.48 -8.56 -13.84
N HIS A 143 -12.96 -9.46 -14.69
CA HIS A 143 -14.17 -10.26 -14.43
C HIS A 143 -13.95 -11.27 -13.29
N ALA A 144 -12.73 -11.77 -13.07
CA ALA A 144 -12.43 -12.62 -11.93
C ALA A 144 -12.67 -11.89 -10.60
N ALA A 145 -12.31 -10.60 -10.52
CA ALA A 145 -12.59 -9.79 -9.34
C ALA A 145 -14.10 -9.69 -9.02
N THR A 146 -14.95 -9.66 -10.04
CA THR A 146 -16.41 -9.69 -9.84
C THR A 146 -16.87 -11.03 -9.28
N ARG A 147 -16.34 -12.15 -9.77
CA ARG A 147 -16.63 -13.50 -9.22
C ARG A 147 -16.19 -13.59 -7.76
N THR A 148 -14.94 -13.22 -7.48
CA THR A 148 -14.36 -13.25 -6.13
C THR A 148 -15.17 -12.37 -5.16
N ARG A 149 -15.59 -11.17 -5.58
CA ARG A 149 -16.47 -10.30 -4.79
C ARG A 149 -17.79 -11.00 -4.41
N ASN A 150 -18.42 -11.69 -5.36
CA ASN A 150 -19.69 -12.39 -5.13
C ASN A 150 -19.48 -13.58 -4.20
N GLN A 151 -18.40 -14.34 -4.36
CA GLN A 151 -18.06 -15.46 -3.48
C GLN A 151 -17.76 -14.95 -2.05
N LEU A 152 -16.99 -13.88 -1.88
CA LEU A 152 -16.76 -13.27 -0.56
C LEU A 152 -18.08 -12.95 0.13
N ARG A 153 -19.03 -12.33 -0.57
CA ARG A 153 -20.35 -12.01 -0.01
C ARG A 153 -21.14 -13.26 0.39
N SER A 154 -21.14 -14.30 -0.46
CA SER A 154 -21.84 -15.56 -0.17
C SER A 154 -21.24 -16.32 1.04
N LEU A 155 -19.94 -16.14 1.30
CA LEU A 155 -19.23 -16.67 2.46
C LEU A 155 -19.39 -15.81 3.73
N GLY A 156 -20.19 -14.73 3.67
CA GLY A 156 -20.45 -13.86 4.82
C GLY A 156 -19.42 -12.75 5.04
N TRP A 157 -18.46 -12.60 4.13
CA TRP A 157 -17.56 -11.46 4.15
C TRP A 157 -18.29 -10.19 3.69
N ARG A 158 -17.94 -9.06 4.25
CA ARG A 158 -18.52 -7.76 3.93
C ARG A 158 -17.44 -6.68 3.86
N PRO A 159 -17.60 -5.66 3.00
CA PRO A 159 -16.72 -4.52 3.02
C PRO A 159 -16.77 -3.84 4.39
N PRO A 160 -15.66 -3.26 4.89
CA PRO A 160 -15.67 -2.43 6.08
C PRO A 160 -16.54 -1.20 5.86
N ASN A 161 -17.02 -0.57 6.93
CA ASN A 161 -17.88 0.61 6.85
C ASN A 161 -17.16 1.75 6.11
N ALA A 162 -17.77 2.26 5.03
CA ALA A 162 -17.20 3.26 4.13
C ALA A 162 -16.92 4.64 4.80
N GLU A 163 -17.54 4.92 5.96
CA GLU A 163 -17.36 6.18 6.70
C GLU A 163 -15.93 6.37 7.28
N GLN A 164 -15.04 5.41 7.06
CA GLN A 164 -13.75 5.39 7.71
C GLN A 164 -12.58 5.90 6.83
N GLY A 165 -12.75 6.08 5.53
CA GLY A 165 -11.75 6.61 4.61
C GLY A 165 -10.36 5.95 4.75
N PHE A 166 -9.28 6.67 4.42
CA PHE A 166 -7.89 6.23 4.60
C PHE A 166 -7.49 5.87 6.05
N ALA A 167 -8.21 6.37 7.04
CA ALA A 167 -7.87 6.16 8.45
C ALA A 167 -8.17 4.74 8.96
N ALA A 168 -8.86 3.92 8.19
CA ALA A 168 -9.40 2.64 8.65
C ALA A 168 -8.64 1.40 8.18
N GLY A 169 -7.83 1.50 7.12
CA GLY A 169 -7.15 0.35 6.55
C GLY A 169 -6.23 0.72 5.38
N GLN A 170 -6.00 -0.23 4.48
CA GLN A 170 -5.21 0.02 3.28
C GLN A 170 -6.07 0.68 2.19
N PRO A 171 -5.49 1.54 1.33
CA PRO A 171 -6.23 2.21 0.28
C PRO A 171 -6.79 1.20 -0.73
N GLN A 172 -8.08 1.35 -1.05
CA GLN A 172 -8.73 0.59 -2.12
C GLN A 172 -8.31 1.09 -3.50
N TYR A 173 -8.07 2.39 -3.62
CA TYR A 173 -7.59 3.03 -4.84
C TYR A 173 -6.13 3.44 -4.68
N VAL A 174 -5.30 3.04 -5.63
CA VAL A 174 -3.88 3.40 -5.71
C VAL A 174 -3.55 3.96 -7.08
N PHE A 175 -2.40 4.62 -7.19
CA PHE A 175 -1.91 5.11 -8.48
C PHE A 175 -0.60 4.42 -8.83
N GLN A 176 -0.56 3.70 -9.94
CA GLN A 176 0.56 2.88 -10.35
C GLN A 176 1.12 3.35 -11.70
N LEU A 177 2.42 3.48 -11.78
CA LEU A 177 3.14 3.75 -13.02
C LEU A 177 3.75 2.43 -13.52
N PRO A 178 3.21 1.81 -14.58
CA PRO A 178 3.84 0.68 -15.24
C PRO A 178 5.18 1.11 -15.86
N ILE A 179 6.26 0.39 -15.51
CA ILE A 179 7.62 0.70 -15.97
C ILE A 179 8.32 -0.49 -16.66
N ALA A 180 7.65 -1.66 -16.70
CA ALA A 180 8.16 -2.84 -17.38
C ALA A 180 8.43 -2.54 -18.86
N ASP A 181 9.51 -3.08 -19.38
CA ASP A 181 9.89 -3.01 -20.80
C ASP A 181 9.98 -1.58 -21.40
N ARG A 182 10.14 -0.58 -20.53
CA ARG A 182 10.26 0.82 -20.92
C ARG A 182 11.67 1.36 -20.62
N THR A 183 12.15 2.21 -21.48
CA THR A 183 13.34 3.03 -21.22
C THR A 183 13.00 4.21 -20.33
N THR A 184 13.98 4.77 -19.63
CA THR A 184 13.80 6.01 -18.84
C THR A 184 13.31 7.18 -19.68
N ALA A 185 13.73 7.25 -20.96
CA ALA A 185 13.28 8.25 -21.91
C ALA A 185 11.78 8.11 -22.23
N GLU A 186 11.28 6.88 -22.39
CA GLU A 186 9.86 6.61 -22.64
C GLU A 186 9.01 6.90 -21.41
N VAL A 187 9.49 6.54 -20.21
CA VAL A 187 8.79 6.89 -18.96
C VAL A 187 8.71 8.41 -18.80
N LEU A 188 9.82 9.13 -19.00
CA LEU A 188 9.84 10.59 -18.93
C LEU A 188 8.93 11.24 -19.98
N LYS A 189 8.91 10.71 -21.22
CA LYS A 189 8.04 11.18 -22.30
C LYS A 189 6.55 10.99 -21.96
N GLY A 190 6.20 9.89 -21.27
CA GLY A 190 4.83 9.61 -20.80
C GLY A 190 4.33 10.56 -19.71
N MET A 191 5.23 11.23 -18.99
CA MET A 191 4.84 12.24 -18.00
C MET A 191 4.24 13.47 -18.70
N ASN A 192 3.33 14.18 -18.01
CA ASN A 192 2.80 15.43 -18.53
C ASN A 192 3.87 16.54 -18.60
N GLN A 193 3.57 17.63 -19.31
CA GLN A 193 4.52 18.74 -19.51
C GLN A 193 4.97 19.37 -18.19
N LEU A 194 4.06 19.49 -17.21
CA LEU A 194 4.37 20.08 -15.90
C LEU A 194 5.43 19.26 -15.15
N TRP A 195 5.28 17.92 -15.12
CA TRP A 195 6.23 17.03 -14.48
C TRP A 195 7.62 17.13 -15.12
N ARG A 196 7.69 17.01 -16.46
CA ARG A 196 8.95 17.14 -17.20
C ARG A 196 9.63 18.47 -16.95
N ARG A 197 8.85 19.58 -16.91
CA ARG A 197 9.35 20.92 -16.61
C ARG A 197 9.86 21.03 -15.18
N ASN A 198 9.15 20.44 -14.21
CA ASN A 198 9.54 20.49 -12.80
C ASN A 198 10.83 19.69 -12.54
N ILE A 199 10.99 18.51 -13.15
CA ILE A 199 12.25 17.74 -13.08
C ILE A 199 13.41 18.56 -13.63
N LYS A 200 13.25 19.14 -14.84
CA LYS A 200 14.28 20.01 -15.42
C LYS A 200 14.55 21.28 -14.60
N LYS A 201 13.51 21.84 -13.95
CA LYS A 201 13.67 23.00 -13.09
C LYS A 201 14.49 22.66 -11.87
N ALA A 202 14.22 21.54 -11.19
CA ALA A 202 14.99 21.10 -10.04
C ALA A 202 16.47 20.91 -10.38
N ASP A 203 16.77 20.24 -11.49
CA ASP A 203 18.12 20.03 -11.99
C ASP A 203 18.84 21.38 -12.26
N LYS A 204 18.20 22.30 -12.98
CA LYS A 204 18.75 23.64 -13.27
C LYS A 204 19.01 24.48 -12.02
N LEU A 205 18.23 24.30 -10.98
CA LEU A 205 18.41 24.99 -9.70
C LEU A 205 19.45 24.32 -8.80
N GLY A 206 20.07 23.21 -9.25
CA GLY A 206 21.09 22.51 -8.48
C GLY A 206 20.54 21.64 -7.34
N VAL A 207 19.28 21.21 -7.44
CA VAL A 207 18.75 20.21 -6.48
C VAL A 207 19.46 18.89 -6.71
N THR A 208 20.14 18.37 -5.68
CA THR A 208 20.81 17.07 -5.69
C THR A 208 19.96 16.04 -4.95
N VAL A 209 19.92 14.80 -5.44
CA VAL A 209 19.21 13.70 -4.77
C VAL A 209 20.20 12.59 -4.44
N ARG A 210 20.28 12.26 -3.15
CA ARG A 210 21.11 11.14 -2.64
C ARG A 210 20.27 10.10 -1.91
N GLN A 211 20.78 8.88 -1.82
CA GLN A 211 20.33 7.92 -0.83
C GLN A 211 20.84 8.32 0.54
N GLY A 212 19.96 8.23 1.54
CA GLY A 212 20.28 8.42 2.94
C GLY A 212 20.54 7.12 3.66
N THR A 213 20.98 7.26 4.90
CA THR A 213 21.19 6.18 5.85
C THR A 213 20.22 6.28 7.03
N VAL A 214 20.30 5.38 7.98
CA VAL A 214 19.52 5.45 9.25
C VAL A 214 19.85 6.70 10.06
N ASP A 215 21.05 7.26 9.89
CA ASP A 215 21.49 8.48 10.58
C ASP A 215 20.80 9.73 10.02
N ASP A 216 20.26 9.67 8.81
CA ASP A 216 19.48 10.76 8.21
C ASP A 216 18.00 10.74 8.65
N LEU A 217 17.53 9.68 9.34
CA LEU A 217 16.13 9.58 9.77
C LEU A 217 15.65 10.72 10.67
N PRO A 218 16.46 11.29 11.59
CA PRO A 218 16.05 12.47 12.35
C PRO A 218 15.75 13.69 11.47
N ALA A 219 16.59 13.96 10.46
CA ALA A 219 16.39 15.07 9.52
C ALA A 219 15.13 14.83 8.65
N PHE A 220 14.95 13.61 8.12
CA PHE A 220 13.73 13.21 7.45
C PHE A 220 12.50 13.44 8.35
N HIS A 221 12.56 13.01 9.61
CA HIS A 221 11.43 13.11 10.53
C HIS A 221 11.05 14.55 10.85
N THR A 222 12.03 15.45 11.01
CA THR A 222 11.78 16.89 11.19
C THR A 222 10.97 17.45 10.02
N LEU A 223 11.39 17.15 8.78
CA LEU A 223 10.70 17.58 7.57
C LEU A 223 9.32 16.90 7.41
N TYR A 224 9.19 15.66 7.89
CA TYR A 224 7.92 14.92 7.87
C TYR A 224 6.89 15.52 8.85
N VAL A 225 7.32 15.97 10.03
CA VAL A 225 6.46 16.69 10.97
C VAL A 225 5.99 18.02 10.38
N GLU A 226 6.88 18.82 9.77
CA GLU A 226 6.52 20.04 9.05
C GLU A 226 5.46 19.76 7.96
N THR A 227 5.65 18.68 7.22
CA THR A 227 4.69 18.25 6.19
C THR A 227 3.34 17.87 6.81
N ALA A 228 3.36 17.14 7.94
CA ALA A 228 2.15 16.69 8.63
C ALA A 228 1.33 17.87 9.18
N GLU A 229 1.98 18.90 9.72
CA GLU A 229 1.33 20.13 10.19
C GLU A 229 0.66 20.87 9.02
N ARG A 230 1.38 21.03 7.91
CA ARG A 230 0.87 21.71 6.71
C ARG A 230 -0.30 20.96 6.07
N ASP A 231 -0.22 19.62 5.98
CA ASP A 231 -1.17 18.79 5.23
C ASP A 231 -2.20 18.13 6.17
N HIS A 232 -2.23 18.53 7.47
CA HIS A 232 -3.22 18.19 8.49
C HIS A 232 -3.40 16.68 8.76
N PHE A 233 -2.30 15.94 8.89
CA PHE A 233 -2.34 14.53 9.30
C PHE A 233 -1.51 14.26 10.55
N GLY A 234 -1.83 13.18 11.29
CA GLY A 234 -1.07 12.76 12.47
C GLY A 234 0.27 12.12 12.08
N PRO A 235 1.42 12.72 12.43
CA PRO A 235 2.72 12.17 12.08
C PRO A 235 3.03 10.91 12.89
N ARG A 236 3.71 9.93 12.26
CA ARG A 236 4.32 8.79 12.93
C ARG A 236 5.54 9.27 13.72
N PRO A 237 5.84 8.70 14.90
CA PRO A 237 7.03 9.07 15.66
C PRO A 237 8.31 8.60 14.95
N LEU A 238 9.43 9.24 15.23
CA LEU A 238 10.75 8.86 14.69
C LEU A 238 11.08 7.37 14.93
N SER A 239 10.76 6.88 16.11
CA SER A 239 10.99 5.47 16.49
C SER A 239 10.28 4.47 15.57
N TYR A 240 9.14 4.85 14.98
CA TYR A 240 8.45 4.02 13.98
C TYR A 240 9.31 3.84 12.73
N PHE A 241 9.90 4.91 12.21
CA PHE A 241 10.78 4.86 11.03
C PHE A 241 12.08 4.10 11.33
N GLN A 242 12.69 4.34 12.48
CA GLN A 242 13.87 3.61 12.92
C GLN A 242 13.60 2.10 13.00
N THR A 243 12.46 1.69 13.56
CA THR A 243 12.04 0.29 13.62
C THR A 243 11.78 -0.25 12.21
N GLN A 244 11.07 0.51 11.35
CA GLN A 244 10.77 0.10 9.99
C GLN A 244 12.06 -0.16 9.19
N PHE A 245 13.03 0.74 9.24
CA PHE A 245 14.30 0.58 8.55
C PHE A 245 15.06 -0.63 9.07
N ARG A 246 15.24 -0.76 10.39
CA ARG A 246 15.94 -1.88 11.01
C ARG A 246 15.34 -3.23 10.62
N GLU A 247 14.03 -3.39 10.75
CA GLU A 247 13.39 -4.68 10.56
C GLU A 247 13.26 -5.07 9.07
N LEU A 248 12.99 -4.10 8.19
CA LEU A 248 12.89 -4.37 6.76
C LEU A 248 14.27 -4.65 6.14
N GLN A 249 15.31 -3.91 6.53
CA GLN A 249 16.69 -4.15 6.05
C GLN A 249 17.31 -5.43 6.65
N ALA A 250 16.89 -5.86 7.83
CA ALA A 250 17.33 -7.14 8.41
C ALA A 250 16.79 -8.35 7.61
N GLU A 251 15.61 -8.23 6.96
CA GLU A 251 15.06 -9.28 6.10
C GLU A 251 15.68 -9.24 4.69
N ASP A 252 15.89 -8.04 4.17
CA ASP A 252 16.50 -7.80 2.86
C ASP A 252 17.12 -6.39 2.87
N PRO A 253 18.46 -6.25 2.71
CA PRO A 253 19.15 -4.96 2.78
C PRO A 253 18.61 -3.90 1.81
N ASP A 254 18.04 -4.33 0.67
CA ASP A 254 17.48 -3.46 -0.36
C ASP A 254 15.97 -3.23 -0.21
N ARG A 255 15.34 -3.74 0.86
CA ARG A 255 13.90 -3.67 1.07
C ARG A 255 13.38 -2.25 1.23
N ILE A 256 14.12 -1.41 1.95
CA ILE A 256 13.74 -0.02 2.20
C ILE A 256 14.92 0.91 2.00
N ARG A 257 14.67 2.05 1.36
CA ARG A 257 15.66 3.11 1.12
C ARG A 257 15.07 4.46 1.50
N LEU A 258 15.94 5.36 1.98
CA LEU A 258 15.65 6.77 2.19
C LEU A 258 16.26 7.59 1.04
N TYR A 259 15.50 8.51 0.49
CA TYR A 259 15.98 9.47 -0.50
C TYR A 259 15.84 10.88 0.05
N LEU A 260 16.86 11.69 -0.16
CA LEU A 260 16.98 13.07 0.31
C LEU A 260 17.28 13.97 -0.87
N ALA A 261 16.52 15.07 -1.01
CA ALA A 261 16.80 16.14 -1.96
C ALA A 261 17.32 17.34 -1.20
N GLU A 262 18.46 17.85 -1.63
CA GLU A 262 19.15 18.98 -1.02
C GLU A 262 19.31 20.12 -2.04
N HIS A 263 19.21 21.36 -1.54
CA HIS A 263 19.41 22.57 -2.33
C HIS A 263 20.08 23.63 -1.47
N GLU A 264 21.29 24.09 -1.86
CA GLU A 264 22.08 25.08 -1.14
C GLU A 264 22.33 24.72 0.34
N GLY A 265 22.53 23.42 0.62
CA GLY A 265 22.76 22.89 1.97
C GLY A 265 21.50 22.60 2.78
N ASP A 266 20.30 22.97 2.31
CA ASP A 266 19.05 22.68 2.98
C ASP A 266 18.40 21.38 2.45
N LEU A 267 17.83 20.59 3.35
CA LEU A 267 16.98 19.45 3.02
C LEU A 267 15.60 19.96 2.56
N VAL A 268 15.30 19.83 1.26
CA VAL A 268 14.07 20.37 0.66
C VAL A 268 12.99 19.35 0.42
N ALA A 269 13.33 18.07 0.31
CA ALA A 269 12.39 16.97 0.29
C ALA A 269 13.07 15.67 0.78
N ALA A 270 12.28 14.75 1.32
CA ALA A 270 12.76 13.44 1.72
C ALA A 270 11.65 12.39 1.55
N THR A 271 12.02 11.15 1.20
CA THR A 271 11.04 10.11 0.87
C THR A 271 11.56 8.72 1.18
N THR A 272 10.70 7.86 1.72
CA THR A 272 10.98 6.43 1.87
C THR A 272 10.43 5.64 0.68
N TRP A 273 11.24 4.70 0.22
CA TRP A 273 10.96 3.80 -0.89
C TRP A 273 11.07 2.35 -0.39
N ILE A 274 10.14 1.50 -0.78
CA ILE A 274 10.13 0.08 -0.40
C ILE A 274 10.02 -0.75 -1.68
N ARG A 275 10.69 -1.92 -1.73
CA ARG A 275 10.58 -2.86 -2.85
C ARG A 275 10.46 -4.29 -2.35
N VAL A 276 9.57 -5.06 -3.01
CA VAL A 276 9.47 -6.51 -2.87
C VAL A 276 9.31 -7.12 -4.27
N GLY A 277 10.25 -7.97 -4.65
CA GLY A 277 10.25 -8.51 -6.01
C GLY A 277 10.31 -7.40 -7.06
N ASP A 278 9.38 -7.43 -7.99
CA ASP A 278 9.28 -6.50 -9.13
C ASP A 278 8.36 -5.29 -8.87
N HIS A 279 7.94 -5.05 -7.62
CA HIS A 279 7.07 -3.93 -7.25
C HIS A 279 7.81 -2.98 -6.31
N ALA A 280 7.80 -1.70 -6.63
CA ALA A 280 8.38 -0.63 -5.82
C ALA A 280 7.33 0.37 -5.38
N TRP A 281 7.33 0.75 -4.09
CA TRP A 281 6.37 1.69 -3.50
C TRP A 281 7.03 2.97 -3.03
N TYR A 282 6.45 4.12 -3.39
CA TYR A 282 6.57 5.36 -2.67
C TYR A 282 5.78 5.26 -1.37
N SER A 283 6.43 5.31 -0.20
CA SER A 283 5.75 5.02 1.08
C SER A 283 5.44 6.29 1.88
N TYR A 284 6.46 6.99 2.36
CA TYR A 284 6.31 8.25 3.09
C TYR A 284 7.10 9.36 2.40
N GLY A 285 6.48 10.52 2.24
CA GLY A 285 7.12 11.69 1.66
C GLY A 285 7.01 12.92 2.56
N ALA A 286 8.02 13.75 2.49
CA ALA A 286 8.11 15.03 3.19
C ALA A 286 8.69 16.08 2.26
N SER A 287 8.29 17.34 2.44
CA SER A 287 8.82 18.46 1.66
C SER A 287 8.76 19.76 2.44
N SER A 288 9.82 20.56 2.32
CA SER A 288 9.89 21.89 2.91
C SER A 288 8.82 22.82 2.33
N THR A 289 8.22 23.61 3.19
CA THR A 289 7.29 24.67 2.80
C THR A 289 8.04 25.86 2.19
N ALA A 290 9.19 26.22 2.76
CA ALA A 290 9.95 27.40 2.37
C ALA A 290 10.54 27.31 0.96
N LYS A 291 11.00 26.13 0.52
CA LYS A 291 11.66 25.91 -0.78
C LYS A 291 10.86 24.98 -1.70
N ARG A 292 9.51 25.03 -1.71
CA ARG A 292 8.67 24.20 -2.60
C ARG A 292 8.89 24.49 -4.09
N ASP A 293 9.28 25.70 -4.40
CA ASP A 293 9.50 26.17 -5.78
C ASP A 293 10.71 25.54 -6.45
N VAL A 294 11.68 24.98 -5.70
CA VAL A 294 12.84 24.25 -6.27
C VAL A 294 12.50 22.85 -6.77
N ARG A 295 11.27 22.34 -6.46
CA ARG A 295 10.72 21.07 -6.97
C ARG A 295 11.47 19.83 -6.49
N GLY A 296 11.97 19.81 -5.27
CA GLY A 296 12.67 18.69 -4.67
C GLY A 296 11.87 17.38 -4.70
N SER A 297 10.56 17.43 -4.44
CA SER A 297 9.69 16.24 -4.53
C SER A 297 9.64 15.62 -5.94
N ASN A 298 9.64 16.45 -7.01
CA ASN A 298 9.69 15.93 -8.37
C ASN A 298 11.05 15.30 -8.69
N ALA A 299 12.14 15.89 -8.18
CA ALA A 299 13.49 15.34 -8.35
C ALA A 299 13.64 13.98 -7.66
N ILE A 300 13.16 13.84 -6.41
CA ILE A 300 13.17 12.55 -5.68
C ILE A 300 12.34 11.51 -6.41
N GLN A 301 11.11 11.82 -6.79
CA GLN A 301 10.24 10.87 -7.46
C GLN A 301 10.87 10.36 -8.76
N TRP A 302 11.48 11.27 -9.55
CA TRP A 302 12.17 10.87 -10.76
C TRP A 302 13.36 9.94 -10.47
N ARG A 303 14.16 10.26 -9.46
CA ARG A 303 15.27 9.40 -9.03
C ARG A 303 14.76 8.03 -8.57
N MET A 304 13.71 7.96 -7.77
CA MET A 304 13.14 6.71 -7.28
C MET A 304 12.55 5.85 -8.42
N ILE A 305 11.90 6.47 -9.40
CA ILE A 305 11.40 5.77 -10.61
C ILE A 305 12.56 5.16 -11.39
N THR A 306 13.63 5.92 -11.63
CA THR A 306 14.80 5.42 -12.36
C THR A 306 15.52 4.31 -11.60
N ASP A 307 15.66 4.44 -10.29
CA ASP A 307 16.27 3.40 -9.44
C ASP A 307 15.39 2.14 -9.37
N ALA A 308 14.05 2.27 -9.41
CA ALA A 308 13.13 1.15 -9.50
C ALA A 308 13.30 0.38 -10.83
N MET A 309 13.44 1.11 -11.95
CA MET A 309 13.71 0.50 -13.27
C MET A 309 15.05 -0.26 -13.25
N VAL A 310 16.11 0.35 -12.72
CA VAL A 310 17.43 -0.29 -12.60
C VAL A 310 17.37 -1.54 -11.71
N ALA A 311 16.52 -1.51 -10.67
CA ALA A 311 16.33 -2.65 -9.76
C ALA A 311 15.41 -3.76 -10.35
N GLY A 312 14.94 -3.61 -11.61
CA GLY A 312 14.08 -4.59 -12.28
C GLY A 312 12.62 -4.56 -11.86
N ALA A 313 12.15 -3.45 -11.26
CA ALA A 313 10.74 -3.32 -10.95
C ALA A 313 9.90 -3.16 -12.23
N THR A 314 8.71 -3.79 -12.24
CA THR A 314 7.73 -3.68 -13.33
C THR A 314 6.70 -2.60 -13.04
N VAL A 315 6.50 -2.26 -11.75
CA VAL A 315 5.54 -1.26 -11.29
C VAL A 315 6.20 -0.33 -10.26
N TYR A 316 5.98 0.97 -10.45
CA TYR A 316 6.24 1.98 -9.43
C TYR A 316 4.90 2.50 -8.87
N ASP A 317 4.61 2.15 -7.63
CA ASP A 317 3.34 2.43 -6.96
C ASP A 317 3.44 3.71 -6.13
N LEU A 318 2.68 4.73 -6.51
CA LEU A 318 2.59 6.00 -5.79
C LEU A 318 1.62 5.92 -4.61
N ARG A 319 1.14 4.74 -4.25
CA ARG A 319 0.20 4.47 -3.16
C ARG A 319 -1.16 5.15 -3.32
N GLY A 320 -1.89 5.20 -2.23
CA GLY A 320 -3.30 5.56 -2.16
C GLY A 320 -3.67 6.87 -2.83
N ILE A 321 -4.79 6.84 -3.51
CA ILE A 321 -5.58 8.00 -3.93
C ILE A 321 -6.98 7.91 -3.31
N THR A 322 -7.70 9.01 -3.24
CA THR A 322 -9.13 8.98 -2.97
C THR A 322 -9.90 8.60 -4.23
N GLU A 323 -11.10 8.06 -4.08
CA GLU A 323 -12.02 7.86 -5.20
C GLU A 323 -12.54 9.19 -5.75
N SER A 324 -12.53 10.25 -4.94
CA SER A 324 -13.08 11.55 -5.28
C SER A 324 -12.30 12.22 -6.41
N VAL A 325 -13.03 12.71 -7.40
CA VAL A 325 -12.54 13.60 -8.47
C VAL A 325 -13.23 14.96 -8.39
N ASP A 326 -13.94 15.23 -7.31
CA ASP A 326 -14.66 16.48 -7.05
C ASP A 326 -13.68 17.66 -6.98
N ALA A 327 -14.01 18.76 -7.62
CA ALA A 327 -13.18 19.96 -7.64
C ALA A 327 -12.97 20.59 -6.25
N ASP A 328 -13.91 20.36 -5.33
CA ASP A 328 -13.86 20.88 -3.96
C ASP A 328 -13.17 19.91 -2.97
N ASP A 329 -12.72 18.72 -3.43
CA ASP A 329 -12.03 17.77 -2.58
C ASP A 329 -10.60 18.26 -2.26
N PRO A 330 -10.22 18.43 -0.98
CA PRO A 330 -8.90 18.89 -0.58
C PRO A 330 -7.75 17.95 -1.05
N HIS A 331 -8.07 16.68 -1.36
CA HIS A 331 -7.11 15.69 -1.84
C HIS A 331 -6.98 15.66 -3.37
N LEU A 332 -7.75 16.46 -4.12
CA LEU A 332 -7.68 16.47 -5.58
C LEU A 332 -6.28 16.82 -6.10
N GLY A 333 -5.58 17.72 -5.42
CA GLY A 333 -4.19 18.06 -5.76
C GLY A 333 -3.22 16.87 -5.70
N LEU A 334 -3.47 15.91 -4.80
CA LEU A 334 -2.67 14.69 -4.70
C LEU A 334 -2.91 13.76 -5.91
N ILE A 335 -4.16 13.61 -6.33
CA ILE A 335 -4.48 12.82 -7.53
C ILE A 335 -3.86 13.48 -8.77
N GLN A 336 -4.03 14.79 -8.94
CA GLN A 336 -3.45 15.55 -10.06
C GLN A 336 -1.92 15.43 -10.11
N PHE A 337 -1.25 15.45 -8.95
CA PHE A 337 0.19 15.20 -8.87
C PHE A 337 0.54 13.81 -9.41
N LYS A 338 -0.14 12.75 -8.97
CA LYS A 338 0.14 11.38 -9.39
C LYS A 338 -0.19 11.13 -10.86
N VAL A 339 -1.33 11.62 -11.34
CA VAL A 339 -1.74 11.55 -12.74
C VAL A 339 -0.70 12.17 -13.68
N GLY A 340 -0.01 13.20 -13.22
CA GLY A 340 1.07 13.82 -13.98
C GLY A 340 2.23 12.90 -14.34
N THR A 341 2.40 11.77 -13.65
CA THR A 341 3.43 10.76 -13.96
C THR A 341 3.11 9.92 -15.19
N GLY A 342 1.85 9.89 -15.65
CA GLY A 342 1.43 9.08 -16.79
C GLY A 342 1.10 7.63 -16.47
N GLY A 343 0.86 7.32 -15.19
CA GLY A 343 0.42 6.01 -14.74
C GLY A 343 -1.10 5.84 -14.74
N ASP A 344 -1.58 4.81 -14.04
CA ASP A 344 -2.98 4.40 -13.99
C ASP A 344 -3.53 4.51 -12.57
N ALA A 345 -4.80 4.88 -12.45
CA ALA A 345 -5.57 4.64 -11.23
C ALA A 345 -6.04 3.19 -11.21
N VAL A 346 -5.81 2.51 -10.10
CA VAL A 346 -6.11 1.09 -9.91
C VAL A 346 -7.02 0.92 -8.71
N GLU A 347 -8.11 0.20 -8.89
CA GLU A 347 -8.99 -0.22 -7.81
C GLU A 347 -8.73 -1.68 -7.48
N TYR A 348 -8.41 -1.95 -6.22
CA TYR A 348 -8.39 -3.30 -5.66
C TYR A 348 -9.78 -3.71 -5.18
N LEU A 349 -10.02 -5.01 -5.01
CA LEU A 349 -11.19 -5.49 -4.24
C LEU A 349 -11.15 -4.94 -2.81
N GLY A 350 -9.96 -4.63 -2.30
CA GLY A 350 -9.75 -3.95 -1.05
C GLY A 350 -10.05 -4.81 0.18
N GLU A 351 -10.41 -4.15 1.28
CA GLU A 351 -10.60 -4.83 2.56
C GLU A 351 -11.98 -5.46 2.70
N TRP A 352 -12.00 -6.63 3.37
CA TRP A 352 -13.19 -7.40 3.68
C TRP A 352 -13.14 -7.94 5.10
N ASP A 353 -14.26 -7.84 5.80
CA ASP A 353 -14.42 -8.27 7.19
C ASP A 353 -15.29 -9.50 7.30
N LEU A 354 -14.86 -10.49 8.08
CA LEU A 354 -15.65 -11.64 8.50
C LEU A 354 -15.83 -11.62 10.02
N PRO A 355 -17.01 -11.28 10.55
CA PRO A 355 -17.31 -11.40 11.96
C PRO A 355 -17.37 -12.86 12.40
N LEU A 356 -16.43 -13.31 13.24
CA LEU A 356 -16.45 -14.66 13.82
C LEU A 356 -17.28 -14.71 15.10
N ASN A 357 -17.35 -13.58 15.84
CA ASN A 357 -18.28 -13.34 16.95
C ASN A 357 -18.96 -11.99 16.68
N PRO A 358 -20.21 -11.99 16.19
CA PRO A 358 -20.90 -10.75 15.80
C PRO A 358 -21.07 -9.73 16.93
N VAL A 359 -21.26 -10.20 18.18
CA VAL A 359 -21.45 -9.32 19.35
C VAL A 359 -20.15 -8.57 19.64
N LEU A 360 -19.02 -9.27 19.76
CA LEU A 360 -17.72 -8.65 20.02
C LEU A 360 -17.28 -7.76 18.85
N TYR A 361 -17.58 -8.19 17.63
CA TYR A 361 -17.24 -7.40 16.43
C TYR A 361 -18.01 -6.06 16.42
N LYS A 362 -19.32 -6.09 16.70
CA LYS A 362 -20.15 -4.88 16.79
C LYS A 362 -19.71 -3.96 17.96
N ALA A 363 -19.37 -4.54 19.10
CA ALA A 363 -18.85 -3.78 20.24
C ALA A 363 -17.51 -3.10 19.91
N PHE A 364 -16.62 -3.78 19.18
CA PHE A 364 -15.35 -3.22 18.72
C PHE A 364 -15.53 -2.10 17.70
N ASP A 365 -16.43 -2.25 16.73
CA ASP A 365 -16.76 -1.21 15.76
C ASP A 365 -17.27 0.06 16.45
N LEU A 366 -18.18 -0.11 17.44
CA LEU A 366 -18.67 1.01 18.25
C LEU A 366 -17.56 1.67 19.10
N TYR A 367 -16.63 0.87 19.66
CA TYR A 367 -15.48 1.40 20.39
C TYR A 367 -14.56 2.23 19.50
N LEU A 368 -14.30 1.80 18.27
CA LEU A 368 -13.49 2.57 17.31
C LEU A 368 -14.16 3.89 16.92
N LYS A 369 -15.48 3.89 16.72
CA LYS A 369 -16.25 5.12 16.43
C LYS A 369 -16.22 6.16 17.56
N ARG A 370 -16.10 5.72 18.82
CA ARG A 370 -16.03 6.63 19.99
C ARG A 370 -14.63 7.20 20.26
N ARG A 371 -13.59 6.66 19.66
CA ARG A 371 -12.19 7.12 19.84
C ARG A 371 -11.75 8.18 18.83
N ARG A 372 -12.63 8.54 17.96
CA ARG A 372 -12.52 9.66 17.02
C ARG A 372 -13.25 10.88 17.59
#